data_585151a369073b0d0d7a0ba2660f4655
#
_entry.id   585151a369073b0d0d7a0ba2660f4655
#
_cell.length_a   1.000
_cell.length_b   1.000
_cell.length_c   1.000
_cell.angle_alpha   90.00
_cell.angle_beta   90.00
_cell.angle_gamma   90.00
#
_symmetry.space_group_name_H-M   'P 1'
#
loop_
_entity.id
_entity.type
_entity.pdbx_description
1 polymer ?
#
loop_
_entity_poly.entity_id
_entity_poly.type
_entity_poly.pdbx_seq_one_letter_code
_entity_poly.pdbx_strand_id
1 'polypeptide(L)'
;MLPRPLHLELEILYRESDGRRLERRITVKQFRAEHDGTATVLSAHCSLSGGFEEFEADRIEHCIDLVSGEPVSDLPALLQQRYALSRHGRLETLQRALDDELAVLLAMGRADALLQQEEKRLIAAYLCEHQPDQHPAAPFTVSELAGQLRWMASPSPSRFAAAVDRLAAAPSTHLRRLYALCETLADVKEGREGLEQPSLDLLQQGWFPLA
;
A
#
# COMPACT_ATOMS: atom_id res chain seq x y z
N MET A 1 -14.67 0.07 -1.10
CA MET A 1 -13.26 -0.13 -0.70
C MET A 1 -12.59 -1.11 -1.66
N LEU A 2 -11.29 -0.93 -1.98
CA LEU A 2 -10.59 -1.86 -2.87
C LEU A 2 -10.42 -3.24 -2.20
N PRO A 3 -10.48 -4.34 -2.98
CA PRO A 3 -10.21 -5.68 -2.47
C PRO A 3 -8.80 -5.79 -1.89
N ARG A 4 -8.68 -6.40 -0.73
CA ARG A 4 -7.41 -6.66 -0.04
C ARG A 4 -6.99 -8.11 -0.26
N PRO A 5 -5.89 -8.38 -1.00
CA PRO A 5 -5.43 -9.73 -1.25
C PRO A 5 -4.93 -10.38 0.04
N LEU A 6 -5.36 -11.60 0.28
CA LEU A 6 -5.01 -12.37 1.47
C LEU A 6 -5.07 -13.86 1.15
N HIS A 7 -4.12 -14.64 1.67
CA HIS A 7 -4.20 -16.10 1.64
C HIS A 7 -4.47 -16.62 3.06
N LEU A 8 -5.65 -17.20 3.27
CA LEU A 8 -6.05 -17.76 4.56
C LEU A 8 -6.97 -18.97 4.34
N GLU A 9 -6.68 -20.07 5.02
CA GLU A 9 -7.47 -21.30 4.94
C GLU A 9 -8.38 -21.41 6.14
N LEU A 10 -9.69 -21.51 5.88
CA LEU A 10 -10.72 -21.54 6.90
C LEU A 10 -11.66 -22.74 6.71
N GLU A 11 -12.11 -23.29 7.81
CA GLU A 11 -13.30 -24.14 7.86
C GLU A 11 -14.43 -23.30 8.46
N ILE A 12 -15.55 -23.21 7.73
CA ILE A 12 -16.68 -22.36 8.09
C ILE A 12 -17.99 -23.12 8.11
N LEU A 13 -18.88 -22.76 9.05
CA LEU A 13 -20.30 -23.10 8.97
C LEU A 13 -21.03 -21.87 8.38
N TYR A 14 -21.46 -22.01 7.13
CA TYR A 14 -22.05 -20.92 6.37
C TYR A 14 -23.57 -21.09 6.25
N ARG A 15 -24.32 -20.03 6.52
CA ARG A 15 -25.75 -19.95 6.34
C ARG A 15 -26.09 -19.45 4.95
N GLU A 16 -26.64 -20.35 4.12
CA GLU A 16 -27.11 -20.06 2.76
C GLU A 16 -28.29 -19.07 2.75
N SER A 17 -28.59 -18.49 1.58
CA SER A 17 -29.74 -17.58 1.41
C SER A 17 -31.08 -18.25 1.66
N ASP A 18 -31.19 -19.58 1.48
CA ASP A 18 -32.39 -20.40 1.76
C ASP A 18 -32.46 -20.87 3.23
N GLY A 19 -31.49 -20.43 4.07
CA GLY A 19 -31.43 -20.77 5.49
C GLY A 19 -30.69 -22.06 5.82
N ARG A 20 -30.30 -22.86 4.83
CA ARG A 20 -29.47 -24.07 5.06
C ARG A 20 -28.10 -23.71 5.62
N ARG A 21 -27.58 -24.57 6.47
CA ARG A 21 -26.24 -24.48 7.05
C ARG A 21 -25.34 -25.53 6.43
N LEU A 22 -24.22 -25.12 5.88
CA LEU A 22 -23.27 -26.01 5.23
C LEU A 22 -21.86 -25.76 5.78
N GLU A 23 -21.19 -26.84 6.13
CA GLU A 23 -19.78 -26.83 6.43
C GLU A 23 -18.99 -26.73 5.12
N ARG A 24 -18.05 -25.78 5.06
CA ARG A 24 -17.24 -25.53 3.89
C ARG A 24 -15.80 -25.30 4.28
N ARG A 25 -14.86 -25.81 3.50
CA ARG A 25 -13.47 -25.40 3.55
C ARG A 25 -13.22 -24.40 2.44
N ILE A 26 -12.71 -23.24 2.81
CA ILE A 26 -12.46 -22.15 1.88
C ILE A 26 -11.00 -21.67 1.99
N THR A 27 -10.43 -21.28 0.84
CA THR A 27 -9.17 -20.56 0.79
C THR A 27 -9.46 -19.13 0.37
N VAL A 28 -9.42 -18.22 1.32
CA VAL A 28 -9.63 -16.78 1.08
C VAL A 28 -8.51 -16.28 0.18
N LYS A 29 -8.86 -15.57 -0.89
CA LYS A 29 -7.90 -14.92 -1.79
C LYS A 29 -7.90 -13.42 -1.65
N GLN A 30 -9.02 -12.85 -1.28
CA GLN A 30 -9.17 -11.45 -0.95
C GLN A 30 -10.41 -11.21 -0.09
N PHE A 31 -10.44 -10.06 0.57
CA PHE A 31 -11.64 -9.59 1.26
C PHE A 31 -11.82 -8.09 1.03
N ARG A 32 -13.06 -7.62 1.18
CA ARG A 32 -13.41 -6.21 1.17
C ARG A 32 -14.37 -5.90 2.31
N ALA A 33 -14.18 -4.77 2.98
CA ALA A 33 -15.20 -4.20 3.84
C ALA A 33 -16.11 -3.32 2.97
N GLU A 34 -17.41 -3.34 3.21
CA GLU A 34 -18.34 -2.41 2.55
C GLU A 34 -18.17 -0.98 3.09
N HIS A 35 -18.74 -0.01 2.36
CA HIS A 35 -18.41 1.41 2.54
C HIS A 35 -18.83 1.96 3.92
N ASP A 36 -19.81 1.34 4.54
CA ASP A 36 -20.31 1.66 5.89
C ASP A 36 -19.62 0.88 7.02
N GLY A 37 -18.69 -0.03 6.67
CA GLY A 37 -17.98 -0.88 7.63
C GLY A 37 -18.83 -1.99 8.25
N THR A 38 -20.09 -2.13 7.84
CA THR A 38 -21.04 -3.07 8.45
C THR A 38 -20.91 -4.49 7.89
N ALA A 39 -20.47 -4.65 6.67
CA ALA A 39 -20.31 -5.97 6.04
C ALA A 39 -18.89 -6.19 5.53
N THR A 40 -18.38 -7.40 5.77
CA THR A 40 -17.13 -7.87 5.17
C THR A 40 -17.45 -9.03 4.25
N VAL A 41 -17.00 -8.94 3.00
CA VAL A 41 -17.17 -9.98 1.99
C VAL A 41 -15.83 -10.61 1.67
N LEU A 42 -15.78 -11.93 1.69
CA LEU A 42 -14.62 -12.73 1.33
C LEU A 42 -14.80 -13.30 -0.08
N SER A 43 -13.82 -13.17 -0.93
CA SER A 43 -13.73 -13.93 -2.18
C SER A 43 -12.78 -15.09 -1.96
N ALA A 44 -13.27 -16.31 -2.05
CA ALA A 44 -12.53 -17.49 -1.69
C ALA A 44 -12.76 -18.64 -2.67
N HIS A 45 -11.78 -19.53 -2.79
CA HIS A 45 -11.95 -20.81 -3.45
C HIS A 45 -12.61 -21.78 -2.47
N CYS A 46 -13.76 -22.32 -2.84
CA CYS A 46 -14.52 -23.30 -2.04
C CYS A 46 -14.20 -24.72 -2.47
N SER A 47 -13.78 -25.57 -1.53
CA SER A 47 -13.47 -26.98 -1.83
C SER A 47 -14.71 -27.80 -2.20
N LEU A 48 -15.91 -27.41 -1.73
CA LEU A 48 -17.13 -28.13 -1.99
C LEU A 48 -17.60 -27.95 -3.44
N SER A 49 -17.59 -26.71 -3.96
CA SER A 49 -17.97 -26.42 -5.35
C SER A 49 -16.82 -26.53 -6.34
N GLY A 50 -15.58 -26.51 -5.87
CA GLY A 50 -14.37 -26.48 -6.70
C GLY A 50 -14.15 -25.15 -7.42
N GLY A 51 -14.85 -24.08 -7.05
CA GLY A 51 -14.82 -22.77 -7.69
C GLY A 51 -14.61 -21.60 -6.73
N PHE A 52 -14.59 -20.41 -7.33
CA PHE A 52 -14.55 -19.14 -6.57
C PHE A 52 -15.97 -18.71 -6.21
N GLU A 53 -16.17 -18.39 -4.94
CA GLU A 53 -17.44 -17.90 -4.39
C GLU A 53 -17.18 -16.68 -3.49
N GLU A 54 -18.23 -15.89 -3.27
CA GLU A 54 -18.23 -14.81 -2.29
C GLU A 54 -19.00 -15.23 -1.05
N PHE A 55 -18.43 -14.94 0.13
CA PHE A 55 -18.99 -15.24 1.44
C PHE A 55 -19.13 -13.95 2.24
N GLU A 56 -20.33 -13.66 2.71
CA GLU A 56 -20.59 -12.56 3.63
C GLU A 56 -20.21 -13.01 5.06
N ALA A 57 -19.35 -12.24 5.74
CA ALA A 57 -18.82 -12.64 7.04
C ALA A 57 -19.88 -12.77 8.12
N ASP A 58 -20.98 -12.00 8.06
CA ASP A 58 -22.12 -12.04 8.98
C ASP A 58 -22.99 -13.31 8.83
N ARG A 59 -22.82 -14.04 7.73
CA ARG A 59 -23.46 -15.33 7.48
C ARG A 59 -22.60 -16.52 7.86
N ILE A 60 -21.36 -16.28 8.32
CA ILE A 60 -20.47 -17.30 8.86
C ILE A 60 -20.79 -17.45 10.36
N GLU A 61 -21.46 -18.51 10.74
CA GLU A 61 -21.90 -18.78 12.11
C GLU A 61 -20.79 -19.40 12.97
N HIS A 62 -19.87 -20.13 12.32
CA HIS A 62 -18.69 -20.71 12.97
C HIS A 62 -17.51 -20.68 12.01
N CYS A 63 -16.31 -20.44 12.55
CA CYS A 63 -15.10 -20.35 11.76
C CYS A 63 -13.91 -20.94 12.53
N ILE A 64 -13.08 -21.72 11.85
CA ILE A 64 -11.83 -22.26 12.36
C ILE A 64 -10.71 -21.86 11.40
N ASP A 65 -9.64 -21.29 11.91
CA ASP A 65 -8.39 -21.08 11.17
C ASP A 65 -7.68 -22.43 11.02
N LEU A 66 -7.56 -22.94 9.80
CA LEU A 66 -6.97 -24.27 9.55
C LEU A 66 -5.46 -24.32 9.76
N VAL A 67 -4.79 -23.17 9.84
CA VAL A 67 -3.34 -23.10 10.13
C VAL A 67 -3.07 -23.26 11.63
N SER A 68 -3.85 -22.58 12.48
CA SER A 68 -3.69 -22.67 13.94
C SER A 68 -4.54 -23.78 14.57
N GLY A 69 -5.62 -24.19 13.91
CA GLY A 69 -6.64 -25.09 14.46
C GLY A 69 -7.58 -24.41 15.48
N GLU A 70 -7.47 -23.10 15.66
CA GLU A 70 -8.24 -22.37 16.68
C GLU A 70 -9.57 -21.80 16.12
N PRO A 71 -10.62 -21.76 16.97
CA PRO A 71 -11.86 -21.10 16.59
C PRO A 71 -11.68 -19.59 16.49
N VAL A 72 -12.28 -18.98 15.49
CA VAL A 72 -12.25 -17.55 15.20
C VAL A 72 -13.53 -16.89 15.69
N SER A 73 -13.43 -16.07 16.72
CA SER A 73 -14.58 -15.35 17.29
C SER A 73 -14.93 -14.06 16.55
N ASP A 74 -13.92 -13.41 15.95
CA ASP A 74 -14.04 -12.16 15.17
C ASP A 74 -13.30 -12.31 13.85
N LEU A 75 -14.01 -12.76 12.83
CA LEU A 75 -13.44 -12.98 11.51
C LEU A 75 -12.99 -11.68 10.84
N PRO A 76 -13.74 -10.56 10.85
CA PRO A 76 -13.27 -9.29 10.34
C PRO A 76 -11.95 -8.82 10.98
N ALA A 77 -11.82 -8.93 12.30
CA ALA A 77 -10.59 -8.56 13.00
C ALA A 77 -9.41 -9.45 12.60
N LEU A 78 -9.62 -10.78 12.50
CA LEU A 78 -8.60 -11.72 12.02
C LEU A 78 -8.12 -11.36 10.61
N LEU A 79 -9.05 -11.10 9.68
CA LEU A 79 -8.72 -10.72 8.30
C LEU A 79 -7.87 -9.45 8.24
N GLN A 80 -8.23 -8.41 9.01
CA GLN A 80 -7.47 -7.17 9.11
C GLN A 80 -6.08 -7.41 9.68
N GLN A 81 -5.96 -8.18 10.76
CA GLN A 81 -4.69 -8.51 11.40
C GLN A 81 -3.77 -9.28 10.43
N ARG A 82 -4.30 -10.33 9.80
CA ARG A 82 -3.53 -11.13 8.83
C ARG A 82 -3.12 -10.31 7.61
N TYR A 83 -3.99 -9.41 7.14
CA TYR A 83 -3.66 -8.50 6.06
C TYR A 83 -2.55 -7.53 6.45
N ALA A 84 -2.63 -6.90 7.62
CA ALA A 84 -1.61 -5.97 8.10
C ALA A 84 -0.22 -6.62 8.16
N LEU A 85 -0.15 -7.90 8.52
CA LEU A 85 1.09 -8.68 8.55
C LEU A 85 1.52 -9.20 7.18
N SER A 86 0.63 -9.20 6.20
CA SER A 86 0.93 -9.65 4.84
C SER A 86 1.86 -8.68 4.12
N ARG A 87 2.50 -9.15 3.05
CA ARG A 87 3.36 -8.31 2.23
C ARG A 87 2.60 -7.11 1.62
N HIS A 88 1.35 -7.30 1.20
CA HIS A 88 0.51 -6.22 0.67
C HIS A 88 0.13 -5.19 1.73
N GLY A 89 -0.29 -5.63 2.90
CA GLY A 89 -0.66 -4.72 4.00
C GLY A 89 0.54 -3.92 4.51
N ARG A 90 1.72 -4.53 4.59
CA ARG A 90 2.97 -3.85 4.94
C ARG A 90 3.36 -2.80 3.90
N LEU A 91 3.22 -3.13 2.60
CA LEU A 91 3.47 -2.17 1.52
C LEU A 91 2.48 -1.00 1.60
N GLU A 92 1.19 -1.27 1.78
CA GLU A 92 0.17 -0.22 1.98
C GLU A 92 0.49 0.67 3.18
N THR A 93 0.95 0.08 4.29
CA THR A 93 1.35 0.83 5.49
C THR A 93 2.56 1.72 5.22
N LEU A 94 3.59 1.21 4.54
CA LEU A 94 4.76 1.99 4.16
C LEU A 94 4.40 3.14 3.22
N GLN A 95 3.59 2.87 2.20
CA GLN A 95 3.13 3.88 1.25
C GLN A 95 2.30 4.97 1.92
N ARG A 96 1.44 4.60 2.87
CA ARG A 96 0.62 5.56 3.64
C ARG A 96 1.48 6.40 4.58
N ALA A 97 2.48 5.81 5.21
CA ALA A 97 3.39 6.52 6.10
C ALA A 97 4.24 7.56 5.37
N LEU A 98 4.55 7.32 4.10
CA LEU A 98 5.37 8.16 3.24
C LEU A 98 4.58 8.76 2.07
N ASP A 99 3.26 8.97 2.24
CA ASP A 99 2.37 9.38 1.16
C ASP A 99 2.73 10.76 0.59
N ASP A 100 3.18 11.69 1.43
CA ASP A 100 3.58 13.02 0.99
C ASP A 100 4.96 13.03 0.34
N GLU A 101 5.92 12.31 0.89
CA GLU A 101 7.24 12.12 0.28
C GLU A 101 7.13 11.42 -1.07
N LEU A 102 6.29 10.37 -1.16
CA LEU A 102 6.02 9.68 -2.43
C LEU A 102 5.38 10.60 -3.46
N ALA A 103 4.46 11.48 -3.04
CA ALA A 103 3.87 12.45 -3.96
C ALA A 103 4.93 13.41 -4.52
N VAL A 104 5.85 13.89 -3.68
CA VAL A 104 6.97 14.75 -4.13
C VAL A 104 7.91 13.97 -5.07
N LEU A 105 8.39 12.80 -4.66
CA LEU A 105 9.35 12.01 -5.42
C LEU A 105 8.80 11.52 -6.76
N LEU A 106 7.52 11.11 -6.82
CA LEU A 106 6.86 10.71 -8.07
C LEU A 106 6.60 11.89 -9.00
N ALA A 107 6.32 13.10 -8.48
CA ALA A 107 6.21 14.29 -9.31
C ALA A 107 7.55 14.64 -9.94
N MET A 108 8.64 14.59 -9.18
CA MET A 108 10.00 14.83 -9.67
C MET A 108 10.41 13.78 -10.70
N GLY A 109 10.29 12.49 -10.35
CA GLY A 109 10.69 11.40 -11.24
C GLY A 109 9.83 11.26 -12.50
N ARG A 110 8.65 11.85 -12.57
CA ARG A 110 7.74 11.79 -13.73
C ARG A 110 7.49 13.13 -14.42
N ALA A 111 8.34 14.11 -14.21
CA ALA A 111 8.18 15.40 -14.87
C ALA A 111 8.13 15.27 -16.41
N ASP A 112 8.75 14.23 -16.96
CA ASP A 112 8.73 13.88 -18.38
C ASP A 112 7.72 12.76 -18.75
N ALA A 113 6.76 12.47 -17.86
CA ALA A 113 5.73 11.42 -17.96
C ALA A 113 6.20 9.98 -17.75
N LEU A 114 7.49 9.68 -17.77
CA LEU A 114 8.03 8.32 -17.62
C LEU A 114 8.97 8.24 -16.42
N LEU A 115 8.73 7.30 -15.52
CA LEU A 115 9.65 6.97 -14.44
C LEU A 115 10.70 5.98 -14.95
N GLN A 116 11.94 6.43 -15.12
CA GLN A 116 13.05 5.63 -15.61
C GLN A 116 13.53 4.60 -14.57
N GLN A 117 14.34 3.64 -14.98
CA GLN A 117 14.78 2.56 -14.08
C GLN A 117 15.65 3.07 -12.93
N GLU A 118 16.53 4.04 -13.19
CA GLU A 118 17.40 4.60 -12.16
C GLU A 118 16.60 5.44 -11.15
N GLU A 119 15.64 6.24 -11.60
CA GLU A 119 14.73 6.98 -10.72
C GLU A 119 13.91 6.05 -9.82
N LYS A 120 13.40 4.93 -10.39
CA LYS A 120 12.73 3.90 -9.58
C LYS A 120 13.64 3.34 -8.50
N ARG A 121 14.93 3.11 -8.81
CA ARG A 121 15.90 2.59 -7.83
C ARG A 121 16.17 3.59 -6.73
N LEU A 122 16.34 4.88 -7.06
CA LEU A 122 16.55 5.95 -6.09
C LEU A 122 15.36 6.11 -5.14
N ILE A 123 14.14 6.18 -5.67
CA ILE A 123 12.92 6.26 -4.86
C ILE A 123 12.75 5.00 -4.02
N ALA A 124 12.97 3.82 -4.59
CA ALA A 124 12.86 2.55 -3.86
C ALA A 124 13.92 2.43 -2.75
N ALA A 125 15.13 2.93 -2.95
CA ALA A 125 16.16 2.98 -1.92
C ALA A 125 15.72 3.87 -0.74
N TYR A 126 15.17 5.04 -1.02
CA TYR A 126 14.58 5.92 0.00
C TYR A 126 13.47 5.20 0.79
N LEU A 127 12.56 4.50 0.12
CA LEU A 127 11.51 3.71 0.78
C LEU A 127 12.10 2.59 1.65
N CYS A 128 13.17 1.93 1.20
CA CYS A 128 13.85 0.88 1.97
C CYS A 128 14.43 1.42 3.28
N GLU A 129 14.97 2.62 3.30
CA GLU A 129 15.54 3.25 4.51
C GLU A 129 14.47 3.59 5.57
N HIS A 130 13.21 3.74 5.14
CA HIS A 130 12.09 4.11 6.01
C HIS A 130 11.21 2.93 6.41
N GLN A 131 11.62 1.71 6.13
CA GLN A 131 10.93 0.53 6.62
C GLN A 131 11.10 0.38 8.14
N PRO A 132 10.07 -0.08 8.86
CA PRO A 132 10.22 -0.40 10.28
C PRO A 132 11.24 -1.52 10.50
N ASP A 133 12.24 -1.27 11.36
CA ASP A 133 13.34 -2.21 11.65
C ASP A 133 12.90 -3.51 12.34
N GLN A 134 11.73 -3.53 12.98
CA GLN A 134 11.31 -4.60 13.88
C GLN A 134 10.11 -5.41 13.36
N HIS A 135 10.06 -5.70 12.07
CA HIS A 135 9.00 -6.58 11.58
C HIS A 135 9.51 -8.03 11.46
N PRO A 136 8.74 -9.05 11.95
CA PRO A 136 9.17 -10.48 11.91
C PRO A 136 9.35 -11.03 10.49
N ALA A 137 8.71 -10.43 9.49
CA ALA A 137 8.89 -10.81 8.09
C ALA A 137 10.04 -10.02 7.46
N ALA A 138 10.71 -10.63 6.47
CA ALA A 138 11.81 -10.02 5.73
C ALA A 138 11.44 -8.63 5.17
N PRO A 139 12.36 -7.65 5.25
CA PRO A 139 12.13 -6.32 4.69
C PRO A 139 11.93 -6.37 3.17
N PHE A 140 11.39 -5.30 2.60
CA PHE A 140 11.35 -5.14 1.15
C PHE A 140 12.74 -4.83 0.62
N THR A 141 13.05 -5.39 -0.53
CA THR A 141 14.25 -5.04 -1.28
C THR A 141 13.99 -3.84 -2.22
N VAL A 142 15.06 -3.14 -2.60
CA VAL A 142 15.00 -2.05 -3.58
C VAL A 142 14.34 -2.51 -4.90
N SER A 143 14.69 -3.72 -5.37
CA SER A 143 14.13 -4.28 -6.61
C SER A 143 12.61 -4.47 -6.54
N GLU A 144 12.11 -4.94 -5.41
CA GLU A 144 10.68 -5.16 -5.21
C GLU A 144 9.91 -3.84 -5.16
N LEU A 145 10.40 -2.86 -4.38
CA LEU A 145 9.77 -1.55 -4.29
C LEU A 145 9.84 -0.81 -5.63
N ALA A 146 10.96 -0.87 -6.34
CA ALA A 146 11.08 -0.31 -7.69
C ALA A 146 10.05 -0.91 -8.66
N GLY A 147 9.79 -2.22 -8.54
CA GLY A 147 8.74 -2.91 -9.31
C GLY A 147 7.33 -2.39 -9.01
N GLN A 148 7.04 -1.97 -7.78
CA GLN A 148 5.75 -1.41 -7.39
C GLN A 148 5.53 0.02 -7.92
N LEU A 149 6.58 0.84 -8.00
CA LEU A 149 6.49 2.24 -8.43
C LEU A 149 5.92 2.41 -9.85
N ARG A 150 6.07 1.40 -10.71
CA ARG A 150 5.51 1.43 -12.09
C ARG A 150 3.98 1.53 -12.12
N TRP A 151 3.31 1.03 -11.08
CA TRP A 151 1.85 1.01 -10.98
C TRP A 151 1.26 2.23 -10.27
N MET A 152 2.12 3.04 -9.66
CA MET A 152 1.69 4.25 -8.96
C MET A 152 1.44 5.37 -9.97
N ALA A 153 0.33 6.08 -9.83
CA ALA A 153 0.02 7.21 -10.68
C ALA A 153 0.91 8.42 -10.36
N SER A 154 1.17 9.28 -11.35
CA SER A 154 1.71 10.61 -11.08
C SER A 154 0.72 11.40 -10.22
N PRO A 155 1.18 12.11 -9.19
CA PRO A 155 0.32 12.99 -8.44
C PRO A 155 -0.17 14.15 -9.31
N SER A 156 -1.37 14.65 -9.03
CA SER A 156 -1.81 15.91 -9.62
C SER A 156 -0.98 17.09 -9.09
N PRO A 157 -0.90 18.21 -9.82
CA PRO A 157 -0.21 19.42 -9.31
C PRO A 157 -0.73 19.88 -7.94
N SER A 158 -2.04 19.80 -7.70
CA SER A 158 -2.64 20.13 -6.41
C SER A 158 -2.23 19.16 -5.30
N ARG A 159 -2.09 17.86 -5.60
CA ARG A 159 -1.60 16.85 -4.65
C ARG A 159 -0.14 17.09 -4.31
N PHE A 160 0.69 17.42 -5.30
CA PHE A 160 2.09 17.78 -5.10
C PHE A 160 2.22 19.01 -4.20
N ALA A 161 1.54 20.12 -4.51
CA ALA A 161 1.57 21.33 -3.70
C ALA A 161 1.13 21.07 -2.24
N ALA A 162 0.03 20.34 -2.05
CA ALA A 162 -0.44 19.97 -0.72
C ALA A 162 0.55 19.08 0.05
N ALA A 163 1.32 18.24 -0.63
CA ALA A 163 2.38 17.45 -0.01
C ALA A 163 3.54 18.34 0.44
N VAL A 164 3.97 19.28 -0.39
CA VAL A 164 5.03 20.26 -0.06
C VAL A 164 4.65 21.06 1.19
N ASP A 165 3.40 21.56 1.26
CA ASP A 165 2.91 22.33 2.40
C ASP A 165 2.89 21.51 3.70
N ARG A 166 2.42 20.25 3.64
CA ARG A 166 2.39 19.38 4.83
C ARG A 166 3.80 19.00 5.30
N LEU A 167 4.70 18.72 4.38
CA LEU A 167 6.09 18.37 4.69
C LEU A 167 6.87 19.58 5.26
N ALA A 168 6.47 20.83 5.00
CA ALA A 168 7.12 22.01 5.55
C ALA A 168 7.21 22.02 7.09
N ALA A 169 6.32 21.27 7.77
CA ALA A 169 6.38 21.08 9.22
C ALA A 169 7.38 20.00 9.68
N ALA A 170 8.00 19.26 8.76
CA ALA A 170 8.94 18.19 9.09
C ALA A 170 10.30 18.76 9.54
N PRO A 171 11.13 17.98 10.27
CA PRO A 171 12.47 18.40 10.67
C PRO A 171 13.33 18.83 9.47
N SER A 172 14.09 19.91 9.63
CA SER A 172 14.93 20.45 8.55
C SER A 172 15.97 19.46 8.00
N THR A 173 16.44 18.53 8.84
CA THR A 173 17.33 17.43 8.40
C THR A 173 16.64 16.46 7.44
N HIS A 174 15.37 16.14 7.70
CA HIS A 174 14.54 15.31 6.83
C HIS A 174 14.30 16.02 5.49
N LEU A 175 13.88 17.29 5.53
CA LEU A 175 13.65 18.10 4.33
C LEU A 175 14.88 18.22 3.45
N ARG A 176 16.07 18.44 4.05
CA ARG A 176 17.34 18.50 3.30
C ARG A 176 17.67 17.19 2.59
N ARG A 177 17.45 16.05 3.24
CA ARG A 177 17.66 14.73 2.62
C ARG A 177 16.71 14.49 1.47
N LEU A 178 15.44 14.82 1.66
CA LEU A 178 14.41 14.67 0.63
C LEU A 178 14.69 15.61 -0.56
N TYR A 179 15.07 16.85 -0.30
CA TYR A 179 15.43 17.81 -1.33
C TYR A 179 16.65 17.37 -2.15
N ALA A 180 17.73 16.91 -1.48
CA ALA A 180 18.91 16.37 -2.17
C ALA A 180 18.57 15.15 -3.06
N LEU A 181 17.61 14.32 -2.64
CA LEU A 181 17.12 13.24 -3.49
C LEU A 181 16.36 13.79 -4.71
N CYS A 182 15.56 14.84 -4.54
CA CYS A 182 14.87 15.51 -5.65
C CYS A 182 15.86 16.12 -6.66
N GLU A 183 16.93 16.74 -6.19
CA GLU A 183 18.03 17.23 -7.07
C GLU A 183 18.67 16.06 -7.83
N THR A 184 18.99 14.96 -7.15
CA THR A 184 19.53 13.75 -7.79
C THR A 184 18.60 13.19 -8.86
N LEU A 185 17.27 13.17 -8.61
CA LEU A 185 16.28 12.73 -9.58
C LEU A 185 16.22 13.65 -10.81
N ALA A 186 16.39 14.95 -10.61
CA ALA A 186 16.45 15.90 -11.71
C ALA A 186 17.73 15.70 -12.58
N ASP A 187 18.86 15.40 -11.94
CA ASP A 187 20.15 15.21 -12.62
C ASP A 187 20.23 13.90 -13.43
N VAL A 188 19.47 12.86 -13.07
CA VAL A 188 19.46 11.59 -13.81
C VAL A 188 18.98 11.74 -15.25
N LYS A 189 18.27 12.80 -15.58
CA LYS A 189 17.67 13.04 -16.90
C LYS A 189 18.57 13.83 -17.83
N GLU A 190 19.69 13.26 -18.23
CA GLU A 190 20.56 13.87 -19.22
C GLU A 190 19.80 14.31 -20.49
N GLY A 191 19.86 15.59 -20.85
CA GLY A 191 19.35 16.15 -22.10
C GLY A 191 17.91 16.69 -22.10
N ARG A 192 17.23 16.76 -20.95
CA ARG A 192 15.90 17.39 -20.78
C ARG A 192 15.90 18.47 -19.73
N GLU A 193 16.85 19.39 -19.88
CA GLU A 193 17.01 20.52 -18.95
C GLU A 193 15.71 21.30 -18.76
N GLY A 194 15.27 21.44 -17.51
CA GLY A 194 14.31 22.45 -17.08
C GLY A 194 12.89 21.99 -16.78
N LEU A 195 12.48 20.73 -17.02
CA LEU A 195 11.12 20.30 -16.68
C LEU A 195 10.90 20.15 -15.16
N GLU A 196 11.94 19.80 -14.43
CA GLU A 196 11.96 19.64 -12.97
C GLU A 196 12.21 20.95 -12.22
N GLN A 197 12.80 21.95 -12.87
CA GLN A 197 13.22 23.20 -12.22
C GLN A 197 12.06 23.94 -11.53
N PRO A 198 10.85 24.10 -12.13
CA PRO A 198 9.74 24.72 -11.44
C PRO A 198 9.33 24.01 -10.16
N SER A 199 9.46 22.67 -10.14
CA SER A 199 9.17 21.87 -8.95
C SER A 199 10.24 22.03 -7.88
N LEU A 200 11.52 22.04 -8.25
CA LEU A 200 12.64 22.32 -7.33
C LEU A 200 12.53 23.73 -6.72
N ASP A 201 12.20 24.73 -7.52
CA ASP A 201 12.00 26.10 -7.06
C ASP A 201 10.87 26.18 -6.03
N LEU A 202 9.77 25.44 -6.25
CA LEU A 202 8.65 25.37 -5.33
C LEU A 202 9.04 24.67 -4.01
N LEU A 203 9.80 23.57 -4.07
CA LEU A 203 10.34 22.90 -2.90
C LEU A 203 11.28 23.82 -2.11
N GLN A 204 12.17 24.53 -2.79
CA GLN A 204 13.10 25.45 -2.16
C GLN A 204 12.37 26.60 -1.44
N GLN A 205 11.38 27.19 -2.08
CA GLN A 205 10.57 28.27 -1.50
C GLN A 205 9.73 27.78 -0.33
N GLY A 206 9.12 26.60 -0.43
CA GLY A 206 8.25 26.04 0.61
C GLY A 206 9.01 25.53 1.83
N TRP A 207 10.21 24.97 1.65
CA TRP A 207 10.95 24.32 2.73
C TRP A 207 12.12 25.15 3.28
N PHE A 208 12.67 26.03 2.47
CA PHE A 208 13.85 26.85 2.82
C PHE A 208 13.62 28.32 2.43
N PRO A 209 12.56 28.98 2.97
CA PRO A 209 12.29 30.37 2.65
C PRO A 209 13.52 31.23 2.99
N LEU A 210 13.87 32.11 2.06
CA LEU A 210 14.90 33.13 2.31
C LEU A 210 14.39 34.04 3.44
N ALA A 211 15.17 34.14 4.52
CA ALA A 211 14.88 35.00 5.67
C ALA A 211 14.94 36.48 5.30
#